data_b86807e26f8e818814c771c4985d7f73
#
_entry.id   b86807e26f8e818814c771c4985d7f73
#
_cell.length_a   1.000
_cell.length_b   1.000
_cell.length_c   1.000
_cell.angle_alpha   90.00
_cell.angle_beta   90.00
_cell.angle_gamma   90.00
#
_symmetry.space_group_name_H-M   'P 1'
#
loop_
_entity.id
_entity.type
_entity.pdbx_description
1 polymer ?
#
loop_
_entity_poly.entity_id
_entity_poly.type
_entity_poly.pdbx_seq_one_letter_code
_entity_poly.pdbx_strand_id
1 'polypeptide(L)'
;LLASSAASDVYKRQVFAREDAGEHFTWNSWHMSGIERKLIARGCAYYSPIRYSELPRYYRESSCPDDVAMIMVAPMDKHGYFNFGPNASHLGAMCETAKHVIVEVNENMPRCLGGTECGIHISDVTYIVEGNNAPIGELGAGGPATDVDKKVAQLIVDQIPNGACLQLGIGGMPNAVGSLIAESDLKDLGVHTEMYVDAFVDIARAGKINGSKKNIDRFRQVYGFGAGTKKMYDYLDENPELMSAPVSYTNDIRSIAALDNFISINNCVDIDLFGQISSESSGIKQISGAGGQLDFVLGAYLSNGGKSFICCSSTFTDKQGVMHSRIPVSYTHLRAHETCA
;
A
#
# COMPACT_ATOMS: atom_id res chain seq x y z
N LEU A 1 -6.27 -5.97 5.03
CA LEU A 1 -6.23 -7.34 4.45
C LEU A 1 -4.98 -7.63 3.62
N LEU A 2 -4.25 -6.62 3.08
CA LEU A 2 -3.06 -6.87 2.26
C LEU A 2 -1.84 -7.31 3.09
N ALA A 3 -1.60 -6.77 4.26
CA ALA A 3 -0.44 -7.16 5.08
C ALA A 3 -0.73 -8.35 6.02
N SER A 4 -1.98 -8.51 6.46
CA SER A 4 -2.41 -9.70 7.21
C SER A 4 -2.71 -10.89 6.30
N SER A 5 -2.77 -10.68 4.99
CA SER A 5 -3.29 -11.67 4.04
C SER A 5 -2.28 -12.73 3.63
N ALA A 6 -0.98 -12.56 3.81
CA ALA A 6 -0.03 -13.53 3.26
C ALA A 6 -0.09 -14.89 3.97
N ALA A 7 -0.23 -14.95 5.28
CA ALA A 7 -0.41 -16.23 5.99
C ALA A 7 -1.86 -16.71 5.97
N SER A 8 -2.84 -15.79 6.10
CA SER A 8 -4.26 -16.12 5.99
C SER A 8 -4.70 -16.43 4.56
N ASP A 9 -3.96 -15.95 3.55
CA ASP A 9 -4.23 -16.21 2.14
C ASP A 9 -4.21 -17.71 1.78
N VAL A 10 -3.45 -18.53 2.47
CA VAL A 10 -3.44 -19.97 2.20
C VAL A 10 -4.78 -20.60 2.59
N TYR A 11 -5.34 -20.24 3.74
CA TYR A 11 -6.63 -20.79 4.18
C TYR A 11 -7.81 -20.15 3.45
N LYS A 12 -7.79 -18.85 3.21
CA LYS A 12 -8.79 -18.16 2.38
C LYS A 12 -8.81 -18.72 0.95
N ARG A 13 -7.64 -19.00 0.39
CA ARG A 13 -7.50 -19.63 -0.94
C ARG A 13 -8.18 -21.00 -0.99
N GLN A 14 -8.10 -21.81 0.07
CA GLN A 14 -8.70 -23.15 0.09
C GLN A 14 -10.23 -23.09 0.00
N VAL A 15 -10.89 -22.17 0.72
CA VAL A 15 -12.34 -22.01 0.69
C VAL A 15 -12.80 -21.53 -0.69
N PHE A 16 -12.17 -20.48 -1.22
CA PHE A 16 -12.52 -19.92 -2.53
C PHE A 16 -11.95 -20.70 -3.72
N ALA A 17 -11.03 -21.63 -3.50
CA ALA A 17 -10.55 -22.55 -4.55
C ALA A 17 -11.59 -23.63 -4.89
N ARG A 18 -12.54 -23.91 -4.01
CA ARG A 18 -13.64 -24.89 -4.25
C ARG A 18 -14.50 -24.42 -5.44
N GLU A 19 -14.99 -25.36 -6.22
CA GLU A 19 -15.87 -25.07 -7.36
C GLU A 19 -17.19 -24.46 -6.93
N ASP A 20 -17.74 -24.88 -5.80
CA ASP A 20 -19.00 -24.43 -5.21
C ASP A 20 -18.89 -23.15 -4.36
N ALA A 21 -17.71 -22.54 -4.26
CA ALA A 21 -17.49 -21.37 -3.38
C ALA A 21 -18.47 -20.21 -3.67
N GLY A 22 -18.78 -19.96 -4.94
CA GLY A 22 -19.70 -18.90 -5.35
C GLY A 22 -21.16 -19.13 -4.94
N GLU A 23 -21.56 -20.37 -4.57
CA GLU A 23 -22.89 -20.70 -4.04
C GLU A 23 -23.04 -20.31 -2.55
N HIS A 24 -21.91 -20.19 -1.84
CA HIS A 24 -21.89 -19.98 -0.41
C HIS A 24 -21.32 -18.63 0.00
N PHE A 25 -20.43 -18.07 -0.82
CA PHE A 25 -19.67 -16.85 -0.50
C PHE A 25 -19.62 -15.92 -1.68
N THR A 26 -19.68 -14.62 -1.37
CA THR A 26 -19.37 -13.56 -2.29
C THR A 26 -18.13 -12.82 -1.79
N TRP A 27 -17.10 -12.70 -2.63
CA TRP A 27 -15.91 -11.94 -2.33
C TRP A 27 -16.08 -10.51 -2.80
N ASN A 28 -15.98 -9.55 -1.89
CA ASN A 28 -15.92 -8.13 -2.22
C ASN A 28 -14.51 -7.60 -1.93
N SER A 29 -13.90 -6.91 -2.88
CA SER A 29 -12.54 -6.38 -2.72
C SER A 29 -12.40 -5.01 -3.35
N TRP A 30 -11.69 -4.12 -2.67
CA TRP A 30 -11.26 -2.83 -3.22
C TRP A 30 -9.86 -2.90 -3.86
N HIS A 31 -9.22 -4.06 -3.85
CA HIS A 31 -7.93 -4.31 -4.48
C HIS A 31 -7.96 -5.63 -5.24
N MET A 32 -7.45 -5.62 -6.48
CA MET A 32 -7.40 -6.79 -7.34
C MET A 32 -5.99 -7.37 -7.38
N SER A 33 -5.82 -8.53 -6.79
CA SER A 33 -4.64 -9.38 -6.98
C SER A 33 -4.87 -10.46 -8.03
N GLY A 34 -3.92 -11.37 -8.18
CA GLY A 34 -4.06 -12.53 -9.06
C GLY A 34 -5.23 -13.44 -8.69
N ILE A 35 -5.64 -13.45 -7.40
CA ILE A 35 -6.72 -14.31 -6.89
C ILE A 35 -8.05 -13.67 -7.21
N GLU A 36 -8.25 -12.40 -6.83
CA GLU A 36 -9.50 -11.68 -7.07
C GLU A 36 -9.86 -11.67 -8.56
N ARG A 37 -8.86 -11.48 -9.43
CA ARG A 37 -9.07 -11.56 -10.90
C ARG A 37 -9.59 -12.93 -11.35
N LYS A 38 -9.12 -14.04 -10.73
CA LYS A 38 -9.63 -15.38 -11.01
C LYS A 38 -11.02 -15.59 -10.46
N LEU A 39 -11.30 -15.06 -9.26
CA LEU A 39 -12.62 -15.17 -8.62
C LEU A 39 -13.68 -14.35 -9.37
N ILE A 40 -13.33 -13.15 -9.87
CA ILE A 40 -14.21 -12.35 -10.74
C ILE A 40 -14.55 -13.13 -12.01
N ALA A 41 -13.55 -13.75 -12.66
CA ALA A 41 -13.79 -14.55 -13.87
C ALA A 41 -14.71 -15.77 -13.64
N ARG A 42 -14.84 -16.22 -12.37
CA ARG A 42 -15.76 -17.29 -11.94
C ARG A 42 -17.12 -16.76 -11.45
N GLY A 43 -17.31 -15.43 -11.40
CA GLY A 43 -18.55 -14.84 -10.93
C GLY A 43 -18.75 -14.87 -9.41
N CYS A 44 -17.71 -15.17 -8.62
CA CYS A 44 -17.81 -15.25 -7.16
C CYS A 44 -17.13 -14.07 -6.43
N ALA A 45 -16.70 -13.05 -7.18
CA ALA A 45 -16.12 -11.84 -6.61
C ALA A 45 -16.48 -10.60 -7.41
N TYR A 46 -16.49 -9.43 -6.77
CA TYR A 46 -16.56 -8.14 -7.43
C TYR A 46 -15.62 -7.11 -6.83
N TYR A 47 -15.33 -6.11 -7.64
CA TYR A 47 -14.49 -4.99 -7.29
C TYR A 47 -15.34 -3.82 -6.81
N SER A 48 -14.99 -3.27 -5.66
CA SER A 48 -15.52 -2.02 -5.14
C SER A 48 -14.49 -0.91 -5.31
N PRO A 49 -14.69 0.05 -6.22
CA PRO A 49 -13.76 1.12 -6.47
C PRO A 49 -13.77 2.12 -5.29
N ILE A 50 -12.83 1.98 -4.38
CA ILE A 50 -12.68 2.85 -3.21
C ILE A 50 -11.26 3.37 -3.19
N ARG A 51 -11.09 4.68 -3.06
CA ARG A 51 -9.81 5.33 -2.82
C ARG A 51 -9.31 4.95 -1.43
N TYR A 52 -8.03 4.67 -1.27
CA TYR A 52 -7.53 4.05 -0.05
C TYR A 52 -7.69 4.94 1.19
N SER A 53 -7.55 6.25 1.04
CA SER A 53 -7.82 7.23 2.10
C SER A 53 -9.25 7.16 2.66
N GLU A 54 -10.22 6.71 1.84
CA GLU A 54 -11.64 6.65 2.20
C GLU A 54 -12.04 5.36 2.92
N LEU A 55 -11.16 4.35 3.00
CA LEU A 55 -11.50 3.07 3.63
C LEU A 55 -11.95 3.21 5.09
N PRO A 56 -11.28 3.97 5.98
CA PRO A 56 -11.75 4.14 7.35
C PRO A 56 -13.15 4.77 7.41
N ARG A 57 -13.42 5.73 6.52
CA ARG A 57 -14.73 6.35 6.40
C ARG A 57 -15.77 5.38 5.87
N TYR A 58 -15.40 4.56 4.87
CA TYR A 58 -16.28 3.54 4.32
C TYR A 58 -16.77 2.58 5.40
N TYR A 59 -15.90 2.11 6.30
CA TYR A 59 -16.31 1.26 7.42
C TYR A 59 -17.20 2.00 8.42
N ARG A 60 -16.86 3.24 8.79
CA ARG A 60 -17.60 4.01 9.81
C ARG A 60 -18.97 4.49 9.33
N GLU A 61 -19.11 4.81 8.04
CA GLU A 61 -20.34 5.38 7.49
C GLU A 61 -21.15 4.39 6.63
N SER A 62 -20.73 3.13 6.55
CA SER A 62 -21.44 2.11 5.79
C SER A 62 -22.84 1.87 6.36
N SER A 63 -23.83 1.83 5.47
CA SER A 63 -25.20 1.41 5.81
C SER A 63 -25.29 -0.10 6.14
N CYS A 64 -24.26 -0.87 5.82
CA CYS A 64 -24.14 -2.29 6.08
C CYS A 64 -22.76 -2.56 6.72
N PRO A 65 -22.60 -2.29 8.04
CA PRO A 65 -21.35 -2.54 8.73
C PRO A 65 -21.05 -4.03 8.76
N ASP A 66 -19.77 -4.37 8.85
CA ASP A 66 -19.34 -5.75 8.95
C ASP A 66 -19.82 -6.40 10.25
N ASP A 67 -20.34 -7.62 10.17
CA ASP A 67 -20.71 -8.38 11.37
C ASP A 67 -19.48 -8.86 12.13
N VAL A 68 -18.41 -9.23 11.43
CA VAL A 68 -17.22 -9.85 12.02
C VAL A 68 -15.95 -9.26 11.41
N ALA A 69 -15.10 -8.68 12.26
CA ALA A 69 -13.71 -8.34 11.94
C ALA A 69 -12.80 -9.49 12.39
N MET A 70 -11.98 -10.01 11.48
CA MET A 70 -10.96 -11.02 11.78
C MET A 70 -9.59 -10.48 11.40
N ILE A 71 -8.72 -10.29 12.39
CA ILE A 71 -7.41 -9.68 12.22
C ILE A 71 -6.32 -10.48 12.93
N MET A 72 -5.11 -10.48 12.36
CA MET A 72 -3.92 -11.01 13.01
C MET A 72 -3.21 -9.86 13.74
N VAL A 73 -2.74 -10.12 14.96
CA VAL A 73 -2.17 -9.12 15.86
C VAL A 73 -0.90 -9.63 16.53
N ALA A 74 -0.05 -8.71 17.00
CA ALA A 74 1.05 -9.04 17.89
C ALA A 74 0.52 -9.46 19.28
N PRO A 75 1.30 -10.19 20.10
CA PRO A 75 0.92 -10.53 21.46
C PRO A 75 0.48 -9.32 22.29
N MET A 76 -0.47 -9.54 23.20
CA MET A 76 -0.99 -8.51 24.08
C MET A 76 0.11 -7.91 24.98
N ASP A 77 0.14 -6.60 25.08
CA ASP A 77 1.07 -5.93 25.97
C ASP A 77 0.57 -5.92 27.44
N LYS A 78 1.40 -5.43 28.36
CA LYS A 78 1.09 -5.34 29.79
C LYS A 78 -0.07 -4.40 30.12
N HIS A 79 -0.53 -3.61 29.16
CA HIS A 79 -1.64 -2.68 29.30
C HIS A 79 -2.93 -3.19 28.67
N GLY A 80 -2.94 -4.41 28.13
CA GLY A 80 -4.11 -5.03 27.52
C GLY A 80 -4.32 -4.70 26.04
N TYR A 81 -3.31 -4.16 25.35
CA TYR A 81 -3.42 -3.83 23.92
C TYR A 81 -2.78 -4.89 23.03
N PHE A 82 -3.49 -5.25 21.99
CA PHE A 82 -2.98 -5.98 20.84
C PHE A 82 -2.57 -4.98 19.76
N ASN A 83 -1.36 -5.11 19.23
CA ASN A 83 -0.86 -4.24 18.16
C ASN A 83 -1.20 -4.83 16.79
N PHE A 84 -1.64 -4.01 15.84
CA PHE A 84 -2.00 -4.43 14.50
C PHE A 84 -0.78 -4.80 13.62
N GLY A 85 0.42 -4.71 14.17
CA GLY A 85 1.64 -4.98 13.43
C GLY A 85 1.86 -3.95 12.32
N PRO A 86 2.37 -4.39 11.16
CA PRO A 86 2.73 -3.48 10.08
C PRO A 86 1.55 -2.84 9.35
N ASN A 87 0.30 -3.05 9.77
CA ASN A 87 -0.89 -2.57 9.07
C ASN A 87 -1.89 -1.89 10.02
N ALA A 88 -1.73 -0.60 10.30
CA ALA A 88 -2.76 0.19 10.96
C ALA A 88 -3.90 0.55 9.99
N SER A 89 -3.53 1.10 8.85
CA SER A 89 -4.37 1.34 7.65
C SER A 89 -5.84 1.70 7.95
N HIS A 90 -6.73 0.74 7.93
CA HIS A 90 -8.18 0.86 8.18
C HIS A 90 -8.67 -0.05 9.31
N LEU A 91 -7.77 -0.81 9.94
CA LEU A 91 -8.14 -1.85 10.90
C LEU A 91 -8.84 -1.30 12.14
N GLY A 92 -8.43 -0.12 12.62
CA GLY A 92 -9.11 0.55 13.73
C GLY A 92 -10.58 0.82 13.43
N ALA A 93 -10.87 1.41 12.26
CA ALA A 93 -12.25 1.70 11.83
C ALA A 93 -13.09 0.42 11.63
N MET A 94 -12.49 -0.64 11.07
CA MET A 94 -13.15 -1.93 10.90
C MET A 94 -13.52 -2.55 12.26
N CYS A 95 -12.60 -2.55 13.23
CA CYS A 95 -12.85 -3.07 14.58
C CYS A 95 -13.89 -2.26 15.34
N GLU A 96 -13.88 -0.92 15.16
CA GLU A 96 -14.83 -0.01 15.82
C GLU A 96 -16.28 -0.29 15.41
N THR A 97 -16.51 -0.68 14.17
CA THR A 97 -17.86 -0.83 13.60
C THR A 97 -18.35 -2.27 13.56
N ALA A 98 -17.47 -3.25 13.65
CA ALA A 98 -17.86 -4.66 13.63
C ALA A 98 -18.60 -5.08 14.91
N LYS A 99 -19.62 -5.95 14.78
CA LYS A 99 -20.33 -6.51 15.93
C LYS A 99 -19.46 -7.47 16.75
N HIS A 100 -18.57 -8.17 16.08
CA HIS A 100 -17.64 -9.11 16.70
C HIS A 100 -16.24 -8.88 16.16
N VAL A 101 -15.27 -8.78 17.06
CA VAL A 101 -13.86 -8.70 16.71
C VAL A 101 -13.16 -9.97 17.17
N ILE A 102 -12.54 -10.66 16.22
CA ILE A 102 -11.74 -11.85 16.45
C ILE A 102 -10.29 -11.51 16.16
N VAL A 103 -9.42 -11.66 17.14
CA VAL A 103 -7.98 -11.48 16.97
C VAL A 103 -7.28 -12.84 16.96
N GLU A 104 -6.43 -13.07 15.95
CA GLU A 104 -5.49 -14.17 15.90
C GLU A 104 -4.12 -13.65 16.36
N VAL A 105 -3.65 -14.15 17.50
CA VAL A 105 -2.35 -13.75 18.04
C VAL A 105 -1.24 -14.50 17.35
N ASN A 106 -0.22 -13.77 16.88
CA ASN A 106 0.97 -14.33 16.25
C ASN A 106 2.23 -13.72 16.86
N GLU A 107 3.07 -14.54 17.48
CA GLU A 107 4.33 -14.13 18.11
C GLU A 107 5.37 -13.59 17.11
N ASN A 108 5.24 -13.91 15.82
CA ASN A 108 6.10 -13.38 14.77
C ASN A 108 5.60 -12.04 14.21
N MET A 109 4.47 -11.51 14.68
CA MET A 109 3.97 -10.21 14.29
C MET A 109 4.80 -9.10 14.93
N PRO A 110 5.47 -8.22 14.15
CA PRO A 110 6.24 -7.12 14.71
C PRO A 110 5.29 -6.15 15.44
N ARG A 111 5.77 -5.61 16.56
CA ARG A 111 5.07 -4.56 17.29
C ARG A 111 5.41 -3.20 16.69
N CYS A 112 4.55 -2.70 15.83
CA CYS A 112 4.77 -1.44 15.13
C CYS A 112 4.25 -0.27 15.95
N LEU A 113 5.17 0.62 16.34
CA LEU A 113 4.82 1.82 17.09
C LEU A 113 4.08 2.80 16.19
N GLY A 114 3.12 3.53 16.76
CA GLY A 114 2.30 4.44 15.98
C GLY A 114 1.70 5.57 16.79
N GLY A 115 0.87 6.34 16.12
CA GLY A 115 0.05 7.36 16.69
C GLY A 115 -1.26 6.79 17.23
N THR A 116 -2.37 7.18 16.64
CA THR A 116 -3.70 6.63 16.90
C THR A 116 -3.98 5.40 16.05
N GLU A 117 -4.88 4.53 16.52
CA GLU A 117 -5.40 3.38 15.75
C GLU A 117 -4.35 2.35 15.33
N CYS A 118 -3.25 2.18 16.08
CA CYS A 118 -2.24 1.16 15.81
C CYS A 118 -2.47 -0.16 16.58
N GLY A 119 -3.56 -0.28 17.33
CA GLY A 119 -3.90 -1.46 18.11
C GLY A 119 -5.31 -1.40 18.69
N ILE A 120 -5.71 -2.48 19.37
CA ILE A 120 -7.02 -2.64 19.98
C ILE A 120 -6.87 -3.12 21.42
N HIS A 121 -7.67 -2.58 22.35
CA HIS A 121 -7.69 -3.04 23.73
C HIS A 121 -8.53 -4.31 23.88
N ILE A 122 -8.15 -5.18 24.80
CA ILE A 122 -8.82 -6.46 25.03
C ILE A 122 -10.33 -6.33 25.35
N SER A 123 -10.76 -5.20 25.93
CA SER A 123 -12.19 -4.93 26.19
C SER A 123 -13.05 -4.87 24.93
N ASP A 124 -12.44 -4.56 23.79
CA ASP A 124 -13.10 -4.37 22.49
C ASP A 124 -12.98 -5.62 21.59
N VAL A 125 -12.36 -6.67 22.13
CA VAL A 125 -12.17 -7.96 21.44
C VAL A 125 -13.22 -8.96 21.89
N THR A 126 -13.92 -9.59 20.95
CA THR A 126 -14.92 -10.62 21.26
C THR A 126 -14.29 -11.98 21.49
N TYR A 127 -13.33 -12.37 20.63
CA TYR A 127 -12.65 -13.66 20.72
C TYR A 127 -11.16 -13.52 20.45
N ILE A 128 -10.35 -14.26 21.19
CA ILE A 128 -8.91 -14.36 21.03
C ILE A 128 -8.60 -15.79 20.59
N VAL A 129 -7.86 -15.91 19.49
CA VAL A 129 -7.40 -17.19 18.94
C VAL A 129 -5.88 -17.19 19.00
N GLU A 130 -5.30 -18.19 19.62
CA GLU A 130 -3.87 -18.45 19.52
C GLU A 130 -3.59 -19.05 18.15
N GLY A 131 -2.83 -18.30 17.31
CA GLY A 131 -2.43 -18.76 15.99
C GLY A 131 -1.35 -19.83 16.04
N ASN A 132 -1.00 -20.35 14.87
CA ASN A 132 0.09 -21.32 14.72
C ASN A 132 1.49 -20.65 14.66
N ASN A 133 1.57 -19.34 14.91
CA ASN A 133 2.79 -18.54 14.84
C ASN A 133 3.52 -18.69 13.48
N ALA A 134 2.77 -18.74 12.38
CA ALA A 134 3.35 -18.77 11.05
C ALA A 134 4.20 -17.50 10.81
N PRO A 135 5.32 -17.60 10.10
CA PRO A 135 6.07 -16.43 9.68
C PRO A 135 5.18 -15.43 8.93
N ILE A 136 5.40 -14.14 9.16
CA ILE A 136 4.70 -13.10 8.39
C ILE A 136 5.08 -13.22 6.92
N GLY A 137 4.09 -13.20 6.06
CA GLY A 137 4.30 -13.33 4.63
C GLY A 137 5.15 -12.19 4.06
N GLU A 138 6.17 -12.55 3.31
CA GLU A 138 7.04 -11.59 2.66
C GLU A 138 6.51 -11.19 1.29
N LEU A 139 6.54 -9.89 1.01
CA LEU A 139 6.41 -9.38 -0.35
C LEU A 139 7.81 -9.32 -0.94
N GLY A 140 8.11 -10.21 -1.86
CA GLY A 140 9.42 -10.24 -2.50
C GLY A 140 9.80 -8.90 -3.14
N ALA A 141 11.08 -8.60 -3.17
CA ALA A 141 11.64 -7.34 -3.69
C ALA A 141 11.34 -7.07 -5.19
N GLY A 142 10.60 -7.96 -5.86
CA GLY A 142 10.45 -7.92 -7.30
C GLY A 142 11.70 -8.44 -8.03
N GLY A 143 11.69 -8.40 -9.34
CA GLY A 143 12.88 -8.72 -10.16
C GLY A 143 13.98 -7.64 -10.01
N PRO A 144 15.22 -7.95 -10.42
CA PRO A 144 16.29 -6.96 -10.45
C PRO A 144 15.91 -5.79 -11.36
N ALA A 145 16.31 -4.57 -10.96
CA ALA A 145 16.07 -3.38 -11.76
C ALA A 145 16.74 -3.49 -13.13
N THR A 146 15.99 -3.21 -14.19
CA THR A 146 16.51 -3.16 -15.56
C THR A 146 17.36 -1.90 -15.78
N ASP A 147 18.11 -1.84 -16.86
CA ASP A 147 18.87 -0.62 -17.22
C ASP A 147 17.94 0.57 -17.52
N VAL A 148 16.72 0.30 -17.97
CA VAL A 148 15.68 1.33 -18.14
C VAL A 148 15.24 1.85 -16.78
N ASP A 149 14.95 0.95 -15.81
CA ASP A 149 14.59 1.35 -14.43
C ASP A 149 15.67 2.23 -13.79
N LYS A 150 16.94 1.87 -13.95
CA LYS A 150 18.07 2.65 -13.43
C LYS A 150 18.16 4.04 -14.06
N LYS A 151 17.93 4.17 -15.37
CA LYS A 151 17.92 5.48 -16.04
C LYS A 151 16.76 6.36 -15.56
N VAL A 152 15.57 5.78 -15.47
CA VAL A 152 14.39 6.49 -14.93
C VAL A 152 14.65 6.91 -13.49
N ALA A 153 15.16 6.00 -12.67
CA ALA A 153 15.49 6.28 -11.27
C ALA A 153 16.51 7.44 -11.14
N GLN A 154 17.54 7.49 -11.99
CA GLN A 154 18.51 8.60 -11.99
C GLN A 154 17.84 9.94 -12.31
N LEU A 155 16.98 10.00 -13.33
CA LEU A 155 16.26 11.23 -13.69
C LEU A 155 15.36 11.73 -12.54
N ILE A 156 14.80 10.81 -11.74
CA ILE A 156 13.99 11.15 -10.58
C ILE A 156 14.88 11.66 -9.44
N VAL A 157 15.94 10.92 -9.10
CA VAL A 157 16.84 11.25 -7.99
C VAL A 157 17.48 12.64 -8.20
N ASP A 158 17.85 12.99 -9.42
CA ASP A 158 18.38 14.32 -9.78
C ASP A 158 17.40 15.48 -9.48
N GLN A 159 16.11 15.16 -9.29
CA GLN A 159 15.05 16.14 -8.98
C GLN A 159 14.71 16.22 -7.49
N ILE A 160 15.28 15.37 -6.64
CA ILE A 160 14.99 15.32 -5.21
C ILE A 160 15.91 16.30 -4.47
N PRO A 161 15.37 17.30 -3.77
CA PRO A 161 16.19 18.18 -2.96
C PRO A 161 16.52 17.54 -1.60
N ASN A 162 17.58 18.00 -0.95
CA ASN A 162 17.82 17.70 0.46
C ASN A 162 16.63 18.13 1.32
N GLY A 163 16.29 17.32 2.32
CA GLY A 163 15.16 17.59 3.20
C GLY A 163 13.78 17.22 2.61
N ALA A 164 13.73 16.67 1.40
CA ALA A 164 12.49 16.19 0.80
C ALA A 164 11.80 15.11 1.65
N CYS A 165 10.47 15.11 1.64
CA CYS A 165 9.67 14.03 2.23
C CYS A 165 9.19 13.09 1.14
N LEU A 166 9.43 11.79 1.30
CA LEU A 166 9.29 10.78 0.24
C LEU A 166 8.09 9.87 0.45
N GLN A 167 7.42 9.54 -0.66
CA GLN A 167 6.55 8.40 -0.85
C GLN A 167 7.05 7.59 -2.04
N LEU A 168 7.20 6.28 -1.86
CA LEU A 168 7.60 5.33 -2.90
C LEU A 168 6.50 4.28 -3.11
N GLY A 169 6.23 3.98 -4.38
CA GLY A 169 5.44 2.81 -4.76
C GLY A 169 6.26 1.51 -4.66
N ILE A 170 5.74 0.44 -5.25
CA ILE A 170 6.38 -0.89 -5.31
C ILE A 170 6.85 -1.21 -6.73
N GLY A 171 7.84 -2.11 -6.83
CA GLY A 171 8.34 -2.64 -8.10
C GLY A 171 9.79 -2.28 -8.39
N GLY A 172 10.29 -2.71 -9.55
CA GLY A 172 11.71 -2.57 -9.92
C GLY A 172 12.20 -1.12 -9.96
N MET A 173 11.40 -0.21 -10.51
CA MET A 173 11.79 1.20 -10.62
C MET A 173 11.82 1.91 -9.25
N PRO A 174 10.79 1.84 -8.37
CA PRO A 174 10.90 2.40 -7.03
C PRO A 174 12.06 1.81 -6.20
N ASN A 175 12.36 0.52 -6.36
CA ASN A 175 13.51 -0.08 -5.70
C ASN A 175 14.84 0.49 -6.25
N ALA A 176 14.95 0.73 -7.57
CA ALA A 176 16.11 1.39 -8.16
C ALA A 176 16.28 2.84 -7.64
N VAL A 177 15.18 3.58 -7.49
CA VAL A 177 15.20 4.91 -6.88
C VAL A 177 15.73 4.83 -5.44
N GLY A 178 15.21 3.89 -4.64
CA GLY A 178 15.66 3.69 -3.26
C GLY A 178 17.15 3.39 -3.15
N SER A 179 17.67 2.51 -4.01
CA SER A 179 19.09 2.17 -4.05
C SER A 179 19.96 3.38 -4.41
N LEU A 180 19.58 4.15 -5.43
CA LEU A 180 20.29 5.35 -5.83
C LEU A 180 20.28 6.44 -4.75
N ILE A 181 19.15 6.63 -4.06
CA ILE A 181 19.06 7.56 -2.92
C ILE A 181 20.03 7.13 -1.80
N ALA A 182 20.07 5.83 -1.48
CA ALA A 182 20.98 5.32 -0.44
C ALA A 182 22.45 5.57 -0.77
N GLU A 183 22.84 5.53 -2.04
CA GLU A 183 24.20 5.78 -2.54
C GLU A 183 24.50 7.27 -2.80
N SER A 184 23.50 8.15 -2.87
CA SER A 184 23.64 9.56 -3.22
C SER A 184 24.15 10.42 -2.05
N ASP A 185 24.42 11.70 -2.32
CA ASP A 185 24.75 12.72 -1.31
C ASP A 185 23.50 13.37 -0.68
N LEU A 186 22.30 12.87 -0.98
CA LEU A 186 21.06 13.35 -0.38
C LEU A 186 21.07 13.16 1.14
N LYS A 187 20.47 14.11 1.85
CA LYS A 187 20.42 14.13 3.32
C LYS A 187 19.16 14.79 3.87
N ASP A 188 18.93 14.58 5.16
CA ASP A 188 17.82 15.15 5.93
C ASP A 188 16.43 14.78 5.36
N LEU A 189 16.33 13.64 4.66
CA LEU A 189 15.09 13.18 4.06
C LEU A 189 14.07 12.80 5.14
N GLY A 190 12.79 12.91 4.79
CA GLY A 190 11.66 12.44 5.56
C GLY A 190 10.91 11.33 4.82
N VAL A 191 10.06 10.61 5.55
CA VAL A 191 9.14 9.62 4.98
C VAL A 191 7.73 9.91 5.45
N HIS A 192 6.79 9.93 4.51
CA HIS A 192 5.36 9.91 4.74
C HIS A 192 4.73 9.16 3.56
N THR A 193 4.34 7.94 3.77
CA THR A 193 4.02 7.00 2.68
C THR A 193 2.80 6.15 3.02
N GLU A 194 2.08 5.68 2.02
CA GLU A 194 1.06 4.66 2.20
C GLU A 194 1.71 3.35 2.62
N MET A 195 2.61 2.85 1.78
CA MET A 195 3.30 1.60 2.02
C MET A 195 4.77 1.83 2.38
N TYR A 196 5.19 1.25 3.50
CA TYR A 196 6.60 1.17 3.87
C TYR A 196 7.23 -0.07 3.22
N VAL A 197 8.35 0.12 2.55
CA VAL A 197 9.03 -0.92 1.74
C VAL A 197 10.51 -1.04 2.11
N ASP A 198 11.15 -2.15 1.73
CA ASP A 198 12.57 -2.40 2.02
C ASP A 198 13.50 -1.26 1.59
N ALA A 199 13.18 -0.55 0.52
CA ALA A 199 13.95 0.59 0.04
C ALA A 199 14.13 1.69 1.11
N PHE A 200 13.10 1.95 1.91
CA PHE A 200 13.22 2.93 3.01
C PHE A 200 14.17 2.45 4.11
N VAL A 201 14.21 1.15 4.39
CA VAL A 201 15.17 0.58 5.34
C VAL A 201 16.61 0.81 4.86
N ASP A 202 16.87 0.62 3.57
CA ASP A 202 18.20 0.82 2.98
C ASP A 202 18.61 2.31 3.04
N ILE A 203 17.70 3.22 2.68
CA ILE A 203 17.92 4.67 2.75
C ILE A 203 18.15 5.12 4.21
N ALA A 204 17.37 4.58 5.16
CA ALA A 204 17.52 4.91 6.59
C ALA A 204 18.86 4.40 7.15
N ARG A 205 19.23 3.15 6.84
CA ARG A 205 20.53 2.57 7.24
C ARG A 205 21.73 3.27 6.63
N ALA A 206 21.56 3.88 5.44
CA ALA A 206 22.57 4.75 4.84
C ALA A 206 22.63 6.15 5.51
N GLY A 207 21.81 6.41 6.55
CA GLY A 207 21.81 7.67 7.30
C GLY A 207 21.21 8.86 6.54
N LYS A 208 20.42 8.61 5.50
CA LYS A 208 19.82 9.67 4.67
C LYS A 208 18.49 10.20 5.22
N ILE A 209 17.79 9.40 6.03
CA ILE A 209 16.49 9.74 6.62
C ILE A 209 16.67 10.12 8.09
N ASN A 210 16.25 11.33 8.46
CA ASN A 210 16.15 11.76 9.85
C ASN A 210 14.86 12.55 10.14
N GLY A 211 14.08 12.90 9.12
CA GLY A 211 12.81 13.61 9.28
C GLY A 211 12.91 15.02 9.88
N SER A 212 14.12 15.59 9.98
CA SER A 212 14.35 16.88 10.66
C SER A 212 13.72 18.07 9.93
N LYS A 213 13.46 17.93 8.63
CA LYS A 213 12.88 18.97 7.77
C LYS A 213 11.38 18.83 7.56
N LYS A 214 10.75 17.75 8.08
CA LYS A 214 9.31 17.61 8.02
C LYS A 214 8.60 18.73 8.80
N ASN A 215 7.51 19.24 8.25
CA ASN A 215 6.68 20.28 8.88
C ASN A 215 5.78 19.70 9.97
N ILE A 216 5.32 18.47 9.77
CA ILE A 216 4.54 17.66 10.72
C ILE A 216 5.27 16.35 10.99
N ASP A 217 4.98 15.70 12.11
CA ASP A 217 5.60 14.42 12.51
C ASP A 217 7.13 14.40 12.38
N ARG A 218 7.77 15.47 12.83
CA ARG A 218 9.24 15.60 12.76
C ARG A 218 9.91 14.42 13.44
N PHE A 219 10.98 13.94 12.80
CA PHE A 219 11.78 12.81 13.26
C PHE A 219 11.03 11.46 13.24
N ARG A 220 9.87 11.38 12.55
CA ARG A 220 9.11 10.15 12.36
C ARG A 220 9.00 9.82 10.88
N GLN A 221 9.14 8.53 10.57
CA GLN A 221 8.83 7.94 9.28
C GLN A 221 7.39 7.43 9.36
N VAL A 222 6.46 8.11 8.72
CA VAL A 222 5.01 7.83 8.81
C VAL A 222 4.58 6.90 7.69
N TYR A 223 3.77 5.88 8.02
CA TYR A 223 3.26 4.94 7.03
C TYR A 223 1.89 4.36 7.42
N GLY A 224 1.09 3.97 6.43
CA GLY A 224 -0.21 3.33 6.61
C GLY A 224 -0.09 1.82 6.84
N PHE A 225 0.74 1.17 6.04
CA PHE A 225 1.09 -0.24 6.20
C PHE A 225 2.49 -0.54 5.66
N GLY A 226 3.09 -1.63 6.13
CA GLY A 226 4.37 -2.14 5.67
C GLY A 226 4.22 -3.47 4.94
N ALA A 227 4.87 -3.60 3.78
CA ALA A 227 4.98 -4.86 3.07
C ALA A 227 6.36 -4.98 2.41
N GLY A 228 7.09 -6.00 2.78
CA GLY A 228 8.46 -6.21 2.32
C GLY A 228 9.02 -7.55 2.79
N THR A 229 10.30 -7.63 2.94
CA THR A 229 11.01 -8.82 3.43
C THR A 229 11.11 -8.81 4.96
N LYS A 230 11.60 -9.92 5.53
CA LYS A 230 11.88 -10.01 6.96
C LYS A 230 12.78 -8.86 7.45
N LYS A 231 13.73 -8.40 6.63
CA LYS A 231 14.60 -7.24 6.95
C LYS A 231 13.78 -6.00 7.30
N MET A 232 12.71 -5.75 6.57
CA MET A 232 11.81 -4.62 6.83
C MET A 232 10.99 -4.86 8.10
N TYR A 233 10.40 -6.03 8.27
CA TYR A 233 9.62 -6.33 9.48
C TYR A 233 10.47 -6.23 10.76
N ASP A 234 11.71 -6.71 10.74
CA ASP A 234 12.67 -6.55 11.85
C ASP A 234 13.03 -5.07 12.11
N TYR A 235 13.01 -4.22 11.07
CA TYR A 235 13.25 -2.79 11.21
C TYR A 235 12.02 -2.04 11.77
N LEU A 236 10.81 -2.52 11.48
CA LEU A 236 9.57 -1.94 11.99
C LEU A 236 9.35 -2.25 13.48
N ASP A 237 9.88 -3.38 13.97
CA ASP A 237 9.60 -3.89 15.30
C ASP A 237 10.14 -2.95 16.38
N GLU A 238 9.24 -2.46 17.24
CA GLU A 238 9.51 -1.55 18.37
C GLU A 238 10.40 -0.32 18.03
N ASN A 239 10.43 0.10 16.77
CA ASN A 239 11.29 1.19 16.32
C ASN A 239 10.63 2.57 16.56
N PRO A 240 11.18 3.41 17.47
CA PRO A 240 10.58 4.70 17.78
C PRO A 240 10.74 5.77 16.68
N GLU A 241 11.56 5.53 15.66
CA GLU A 241 11.66 6.43 14.50
C GLU A 241 10.46 6.29 13.55
N LEU A 242 9.66 5.24 13.72
CA LEU A 242 8.54 4.90 12.86
C LEU A 242 7.21 5.30 13.51
N MET A 243 6.23 5.59 12.67
CA MET A 243 4.87 5.90 13.09
C MET A 243 3.88 5.22 12.15
N SER A 244 3.34 4.09 12.58
CA SER A 244 2.20 3.46 11.93
C SER A 244 0.94 4.30 12.20
N ALA A 245 0.15 4.58 11.16
CA ALA A 245 -1.02 5.46 11.28
C ALA A 245 -2.15 5.02 10.31
N PRO A 246 -3.41 5.37 10.59
CA PRO A 246 -4.52 5.05 9.68
C PRO A 246 -4.38 5.78 8.34
N VAL A 247 -4.90 5.17 7.28
CA VAL A 247 -4.80 5.77 5.93
C VAL A 247 -5.63 7.03 5.76
N SER A 248 -6.61 7.27 6.62
CA SER A 248 -7.28 8.57 6.73
C SER A 248 -6.36 9.70 7.17
N TYR A 249 -5.17 9.38 7.69
CA TYR A 249 -4.12 10.33 8.02
C TYR A 249 -2.96 10.30 7.02
N THR A 250 -2.40 9.12 6.74
CA THR A 250 -1.24 9.01 5.84
C THR A 250 -1.57 9.43 4.40
N ASN A 251 -2.78 9.13 3.95
CA ASN A 251 -3.27 9.44 2.62
C ASN A 251 -4.14 10.72 2.59
N ASP A 252 -4.29 11.44 3.70
CA ASP A 252 -5.00 12.72 3.70
C ASP A 252 -4.20 13.74 2.89
N ILE A 253 -4.83 14.25 1.83
CA ILE A 253 -4.24 15.26 0.94
C ILE A 253 -3.75 16.49 1.72
N ARG A 254 -4.43 16.87 2.81
CA ARG A 254 -4.03 18.01 3.66
C ARG A 254 -2.76 17.70 4.45
N SER A 255 -2.65 16.47 4.99
CA SER A 255 -1.45 16.01 5.70
C SER A 255 -0.25 15.95 4.77
N ILE A 256 -0.43 15.43 3.55
CA ILE A 256 0.62 15.35 2.53
C ILE A 256 1.03 16.77 2.08
N ALA A 257 0.06 17.63 1.78
CA ALA A 257 0.30 19.00 1.33
C ALA A 257 0.99 19.89 2.39
N ALA A 258 0.85 19.56 3.67
CA ALA A 258 1.53 20.25 4.76
C ALA A 258 3.04 19.98 4.84
N LEU A 259 3.55 19.00 4.10
CA LEU A 259 4.96 18.61 4.04
C LEU A 259 5.64 19.30 2.85
N ASP A 260 6.55 20.22 3.10
CA ASP A 260 7.32 20.89 2.05
C ASP A 260 8.21 19.90 1.29
N ASN A 261 8.42 20.16 0.00
CA ASN A 261 9.21 19.32 -0.90
C ASN A 261 8.75 17.85 -0.88
N PHE A 262 7.45 17.62 -0.88
CA PHE A 262 6.92 16.27 -0.93
C PHE A 262 7.13 15.63 -2.30
N ILE A 263 7.78 14.48 -2.34
CA ILE A 263 8.09 13.76 -3.57
C ILE A 263 7.32 12.44 -3.60
N SER A 264 6.34 12.37 -4.50
CA SER A 264 5.53 11.16 -4.74
C SER A 264 6.04 10.44 -5.98
N ILE A 265 6.36 9.14 -5.85
CA ILE A 265 6.95 8.32 -6.93
C ILE A 265 6.13 7.05 -7.09
N ASN A 266 5.44 6.91 -8.21
CA ASN A 266 4.55 5.80 -8.50
C ASN A 266 4.70 5.28 -9.93
N ASN A 267 4.25 4.03 -10.14
CA ASN A 267 4.13 3.44 -11.45
C ASN A 267 2.70 3.53 -11.96
N CYS A 268 2.53 3.56 -13.27
CA CYS A 268 1.25 3.32 -13.92
C CYS A 268 1.33 2.15 -14.91
N VAL A 269 0.18 1.70 -15.37
CA VAL A 269 0.08 0.68 -16.42
C VAL A 269 0.29 1.32 -17.77
N ASP A 270 -0.48 2.36 -18.07
CA ASP A 270 -0.47 3.05 -19.35
C ASP A 270 -0.70 4.57 -19.12
N ILE A 271 -0.28 5.40 -20.06
CA ILE A 271 -0.54 6.83 -20.13
C ILE A 271 -0.85 7.25 -21.56
N ASP A 272 -1.94 7.95 -21.82
CA ASP A 272 -2.27 8.40 -23.16
C ASP A 272 -1.62 9.74 -23.53
N LEU A 273 -1.72 10.13 -24.82
CA LEU A 273 -1.13 11.37 -25.31
C LEU A 273 -1.81 12.64 -24.74
N PHE A 274 -2.94 12.51 -24.08
CA PHE A 274 -3.63 13.60 -23.37
C PHE A 274 -3.26 13.68 -21.89
N GLY A 275 -2.37 12.79 -21.42
CA GLY A 275 -1.94 12.75 -20.03
C GLY A 275 -2.91 12.02 -19.09
N GLN A 276 -3.88 11.25 -19.62
CA GLN A 276 -4.72 10.40 -18.80
C GLN A 276 -3.94 9.15 -18.39
N ILE A 277 -3.92 8.86 -17.09
CA ILE A 277 -3.12 7.79 -16.49
C ILE A 277 -4.03 6.65 -16.05
N SER A 278 -3.70 5.43 -16.46
CA SER A 278 -4.31 4.21 -15.95
C SER A 278 -3.33 3.43 -15.09
N SER A 279 -3.67 3.24 -13.81
CA SER A 279 -2.92 2.41 -12.87
C SER A 279 -3.72 1.20 -12.37
N GLU A 280 -5.00 1.13 -12.70
CA GLU A 280 -5.96 0.16 -12.16
C GLU A 280 -6.38 -0.89 -13.17
N SER A 281 -6.33 -0.57 -14.45
CA SER A 281 -6.83 -1.43 -15.51
C SER A 281 -5.85 -1.54 -16.69
N SER A 282 -6.01 -2.60 -17.47
CA SER A 282 -5.40 -2.77 -18.79
C SER A 282 -6.53 -3.01 -19.80
N GLY A 283 -6.85 -2.02 -20.62
CA GLY A 283 -8.09 -1.99 -21.38
C GLY A 283 -9.30 -2.06 -20.43
N ILE A 284 -10.26 -2.93 -20.72
CA ILE A 284 -11.46 -3.17 -19.89
C ILE A 284 -11.18 -4.04 -18.64
N LYS A 285 -10.02 -4.60 -18.52
CA LYS A 285 -9.72 -5.57 -17.48
C LYS A 285 -9.18 -4.87 -16.24
N GLN A 286 -9.92 -4.93 -15.13
CA GLN A 286 -9.44 -4.50 -13.83
C GLN A 286 -8.27 -5.37 -13.37
N ILE A 287 -7.11 -4.78 -13.04
CA ILE A 287 -5.90 -5.49 -12.64
C ILE A 287 -5.40 -5.13 -11.24
N SER A 288 -5.79 -3.99 -10.72
CA SER A 288 -5.42 -3.50 -9.39
C SER A 288 -6.61 -2.81 -8.73
N GLY A 289 -6.41 -2.07 -7.69
CA GLY A 289 -7.36 -1.17 -7.06
C GLY A 289 -6.89 0.28 -7.19
N ALA A 290 -7.75 1.22 -6.79
CA ALA A 290 -7.42 2.65 -6.79
C ALA A 290 -6.20 2.96 -5.92
N GLY A 291 -6.04 2.28 -4.77
CA GLY A 291 -4.97 2.58 -3.82
C GLY A 291 -4.99 4.05 -3.40
N GLY A 292 -3.83 4.57 -3.01
CA GLY A 292 -3.63 5.97 -2.63
C GLY A 292 -2.90 6.82 -3.67
N GLN A 293 -2.68 6.32 -4.89
CA GLN A 293 -1.92 7.07 -5.88
C GLN A 293 -2.48 8.49 -6.11
N LEU A 294 -3.81 8.62 -6.25
CA LEU A 294 -4.45 9.93 -6.43
C LEU A 294 -4.23 10.84 -5.23
N ASP A 295 -4.31 10.31 -4.02
CA ASP A 295 -4.10 11.07 -2.77
C ASP A 295 -2.70 11.68 -2.75
N PHE A 296 -1.68 10.87 -3.03
CA PHE A 296 -0.28 11.31 -3.02
C PHE A 296 0.07 12.23 -4.19
N VAL A 297 -0.50 12.02 -5.37
CA VAL A 297 -0.33 12.94 -6.52
C VAL A 297 -0.90 14.31 -6.21
N LEU A 298 -2.12 14.37 -5.69
CA LEU A 298 -2.78 15.64 -5.33
C LEU A 298 -2.06 16.32 -4.16
N GLY A 299 -1.70 15.56 -3.12
CA GLY A 299 -0.97 16.09 -1.98
C GLY A 299 0.40 16.64 -2.38
N ALA A 300 1.15 15.95 -3.24
CA ALA A 300 2.42 16.41 -3.77
C ALA A 300 2.27 17.67 -4.63
N TYR A 301 1.23 17.75 -5.45
CA TYR A 301 0.92 18.94 -6.25
C TYR A 301 0.65 20.18 -5.38
N LEU A 302 -0.03 20.00 -4.25
CA LEU A 302 -0.37 21.09 -3.32
C LEU A 302 0.77 21.41 -2.34
N SER A 303 1.74 20.53 -2.19
CA SER A 303 2.92 20.71 -1.33
C SER A 303 3.80 21.84 -1.88
N ASN A 304 4.29 22.71 -1.00
CA ASN A 304 5.26 23.74 -1.38
C ASN A 304 6.58 23.09 -1.83
N GLY A 305 6.95 23.27 -3.10
CA GLY A 305 8.11 22.63 -3.72
C GLY A 305 7.91 21.13 -4.01
N GLY A 306 6.69 20.62 -3.84
CA GLY A 306 6.35 19.21 -4.06
C GLY A 306 6.38 18.82 -5.55
N LYS A 307 6.60 17.53 -5.81
CA LYS A 307 6.63 16.93 -7.15
C LYS A 307 6.02 15.55 -7.13
N SER A 308 5.32 15.20 -8.21
CA SER A 308 4.81 13.85 -8.42
C SER A 308 5.40 13.26 -9.70
N PHE A 309 5.93 12.05 -9.60
CA PHE A 309 6.48 11.28 -10.71
C PHE A 309 5.62 10.04 -10.94
N ILE A 310 5.08 9.92 -12.15
CA ILE A 310 4.36 8.74 -12.61
C ILE A 310 5.16 8.12 -13.74
N CYS A 311 5.54 6.86 -13.58
CA CYS A 311 6.45 6.19 -14.48
C CYS A 311 5.84 4.92 -15.06
N CYS A 312 6.14 4.62 -16.31
CA CYS A 312 5.86 3.33 -16.93
C CYS A 312 6.91 3.01 -18.00
N SER A 313 7.03 1.74 -18.34
CA SER A 313 7.72 1.35 -19.56
C SER A 313 6.88 1.77 -20.77
N SER A 314 7.48 2.34 -21.81
CA SER A 314 6.76 2.79 -23.01
C SER A 314 6.13 1.65 -23.80
N THR A 315 6.63 0.43 -23.62
CA THR A 315 6.15 -0.77 -24.32
C THR A 315 6.10 -1.98 -23.38
N PHE A 316 5.36 -2.99 -23.79
CA PHE A 316 5.42 -4.34 -23.21
C PHE A 316 5.31 -5.38 -24.31
N THR A 317 5.81 -6.58 -24.05
CA THR A 317 5.69 -7.73 -24.96
C THR A 317 4.69 -8.72 -24.35
N ASP A 318 3.69 -9.11 -25.13
CA ASP A 318 2.69 -10.08 -24.71
C ASP A 318 3.24 -11.53 -24.71
N LYS A 319 2.38 -12.48 -24.31
CA LYS A 319 2.75 -13.91 -24.28
C LYS A 319 3.00 -14.53 -25.66
N GLN A 320 2.53 -13.89 -26.72
CA GLN A 320 2.72 -14.27 -28.11
C GLN A 320 4.01 -13.66 -28.72
N GLY A 321 4.72 -12.83 -27.95
CA GLY A 321 5.93 -12.13 -28.41
C GLY A 321 5.64 -10.84 -29.17
N VAL A 322 4.41 -10.35 -29.19
CA VAL A 322 4.04 -9.10 -29.87
C VAL A 322 4.30 -7.91 -28.95
N MET A 323 4.98 -6.91 -29.48
CA MET A 323 5.25 -5.65 -28.76
C MET A 323 4.05 -4.70 -28.87
N HIS A 324 3.61 -4.19 -27.74
CA HIS A 324 2.52 -3.22 -27.62
C HIS A 324 3.01 -1.93 -26.98
N SER A 325 2.42 -0.80 -27.39
CA SER A 325 2.64 0.49 -26.73
C SER A 325 1.84 0.59 -25.45
N ARG A 326 2.43 1.18 -24.40
CA ARG A 326 1.73 1.64 -23.20
C ARG A 326 1.37 3.12 -23.25
N ILE A 327 1.55 3.74 -24.43
CA ILE A 327 1.19 5.13 -24.70
C ILE A 327 0.14 5.12 -25.83
N PRO A 328 -1.13 4.82 -25.54
CA PRO A 328 -2.21 4.88 -26.51
C PRO A 328 -2.54 6.34 -26.88
N VAL A 329 -3.26 6.52 -27.99
CA VAL A 329 -3.67 7.86 -28.42
C VAL A 329 -4.63 8.50 -27.40
N SER A 330 -5.62 7.76 -26.95
CA SER A 330 -6.59 8.21 -25.93
C SER A 330 -7.34 7.03 -25.31
N TYR A 331 -7.58 7.10 -24.00
CA TYR A 331 -8.47 6.17 -23.29
C TYR A 331 -9.94 6.47 -23.50
N THR A 332 -10.29 7.69 -23.81
CA THR A 332 -11.69 8.13 -23.99
C THR A 332 -12.35 7.36 -25.14
N HIS A 333 -11.60 7.04 -26.21
CA HIS A 333 -12.10 6.24 -27.32
C HIS A 333 -12.35 4.78 -26.96
N LEU A 334 -11.53 4.18 -26.11
CA LEU A 334 -11.73 2.79 -25.67
C LEU A 334 -13.01 2.62 -24.87
N ARG A 335 -13.33 3.59 -24.00
CA ARG A 335 -14.56 3.56 -23.19
C ARG A 335 -15.82 3.78 -24.03
N ALA A 336 -15.77 4.63 -25.06
CA ALA A 336 -16.94 4.91 -25.90
C ALA A 336 -17.36 3.71 -26.75
N HIS A 337 -16.43 2.89 -27.21
CA HIS A 337 -16.73 1.69 -27.98
C HIS A 337 -17.16 0.49 -27.13
N GLU A 338 -16.76 0.44 -25.87
CA GLU A 338 -17.06 -0.66 -24.96
C GLU A 338 -18.42 -0.52 -24.26
N THR A 339 -18.92 0.68 -24.12
CA THR A 339 -20.26 0.95 -23.55
C THR A 339 -21.40 0.81 -24.55
N CYS A 340 -21.10 0.61 -25.83
CA CYS A 340 -22.10 0.42 -26.90
C CYS A 340 -22.27 -1.04 -27.34
N ALA A 341 -21.58 -1.97 -26.67
CA ALA A 341 -21.73 -3.42 -26.93
C ALA A 341 -22.60 -4.09 -25.80
#